data_0835317a5402c6cc81931899a72ffc8c
#
_entry.id   0835317a5402c6cc81931899a72ffc8c
#
_cell.length_a   1.000
_cell.length_b   1.000
_cell.length_c   1.000
_cell.angle_alpha   90.00
_cell.angle_beta   90.00
_cell.angle_gamma   90.00
#
_symmetry.space_group_name_H-M   'P 1'
#
loop_
_entity.id
_entity.type
_entity.pdbx_description
1 polymer ?
#
loop_
_entity_poly.entity_id
_entity_poly.type
_entity_poly.pdbx_seq_one_letter_code
_entity_poly.pdbx_strand_id
1 'polypeptide(L)'
;IRDRRLKGRQNLFILSVSKASNWIQEGGRSVYRIAVLAEQEAERQRYAEQITRFCESKGLFPQVVQYDDQERFFEAAQKDAPTNAVIALSGVAGLNAAEHLRSLCPVCRMIWCSDLDFSLHAFRLRADYFLLKPVSEEAFQLGLFTWLA
;
A
#
# COMPACT_ATOMS: atom_id res chain seq x y z
N ILE A 1 18.19 5.71 -15.62
CA ILE A 1 18.43 5.89 -15.05
C ILE A 1 18.60 5.81 -15.02
N ARG A 2 18.24 5.51 -15.00
CA ARG A 2 18.40 5.53 -14.42
C ARG A 2 18.51 5.10 -14.14
N ASP A 3 18.12 4.72 -14.57
CA ASP A 3 18.27 4.45 -13.93
C ASP A 3 18.63 4.13 -13.79
N ARG A 4 18.71 3.72 -13.69
CA ARG A 4 19.04 3.64 -13.09
C ARG A 4 19.20 2.96 -12.80
N ARG A 5 18.97 2.45 -12.84
CA ARG A 5 19.04 2.11 -12.24
C ARG A 5 19.04 1.36 -12.07
N LEU A 6 18.67 0.83 -12.31
CA LEU A 6 18.57 0.36 -11.73
C LEU A 6 18.87 -0.21 -11.73
N LYS A 7 18.83 -0.75 -11.53
CA LYS A 7 18.90 -1.09 -11.07
C LYS A 7 18.76 -1.84 -10.62
N GLY A 8 18.33 -2.22 -10.77
CA GLY A 8 17.98 -2.69 -10.01
C GLY A 8 17.77 -3.36 -9.97
N ARG A 9 17.69 -3.82 -9.73
CA ARG A 9 17.36 -4.09 -9.23
C ARG A 9 16.94 -4.53 -9.29
N GLN A 10 16.45 -4.69 -9.52
CA GLN A 10 15.93 -4.69 -9.19
C GLN A 10 15.44 -5.15 -9.18
N ASN A 11 15.05 -5.48 -9.44
CA ASN A 11 14.51 -5.53 -9.04
C ASN A 11 14.11 -5.99 -9.16
N LEU A 12 13.78 -6.23 -9.28
CA LEU A 12 13.40 -6.26 -8.84
C LEU A 12 13.27 -6.54 -9.17
N PHE A 13 13.01 -6.73 -9.43
CA PHE A 13 12.84 -6.53 -9.07
C PHE A 13 12.68 -6.47 -9.47
N ILE A 14 12.60 -6.83 -9.66
CA ILE A 14 12.35 -6.38 -9.61
C ILE A 14 12.00 -6.46 -10.10
N LEU A 15 11.26 -6.91 -10.35
CA LEU A 15 10.81 -6.77 -10.54
C LEU A 15 10.74 -6.66 -11.23
N SER A 16 10.23 -7.07 -11.02
CA SER A 16 9.94 -6.53 -12.19
C SER A 16 10.79 -5.41 -12.47
N VAL A 17 11.25 -5.06 -13.65
CA VAL A 17 12.19 -4.21 -13.60
C VAL A 17 12.01 -2.75 -13.73
N SER A 18 11.26 -2.16 -14.62
CA SER A 18 10.99 -0.76 -14.54
C SER A 18 10.19 -0.43 -13.29
N LYS A 19 9.38 -1.34 -12.91
CA LYS A 19 8.64 -1.17 -11.66
C LYS A 19 9.51 -1.27 -10.46
N ALA A 20 10.56 -2.06 -10.56
CA ALA A 20 11.51 -2.18 -9.48
C ALA A 20 12.16 -0.85 -9.16
N SER A 21 12.22 0.06 -10.13
CA SER A 21 12.81 1.36 -9.88
C SER A 21 12.08 2.14 -8.80
N ASN A 22 10.79 1.87 -8.62
CA ASN A 22 10.02 2.54 -7.56
C ASN A 22 10.43 2.08 -6.16
N TRP A 23 11.21 1.01 -6.07
CA TRP A 23 11.64 0.48 -4.78
C TRP A 23 13.08 0.85 -4.44
N ILE A 24 13.68 1.78 -5.18
CA ILE A 24 15.06 2.18 -4.96
C ILE A 24 15.17 3.00 -3.69
N GLN A 25 16.25 2.76 -2.94
CA GLN A 25 16.58 3.58 -1.78
C GLN A 25 17.60 4.63 -2.19
N GLU A 26 17.33 5.85 -1.83
CA GLU A 26 18.20 6.97 -2.16
C GLU A 26 18.91 7.46 -0.91
N GLY A 27 20.23 7.57 -0.97
CA GLY A 27 20.99 8.09 0.15
C GLY A 27 20.76 7.32 1.44
N GLY A 28 20.48 6.03 1.32
CA GLY A 28 20.21 5.19 2.48
C GLY A 28 18.79 5.29 3.01
N ARG A 29 17.94 6.13 2.41
CA ARG A 29 16.55 6.26 2.83
C ARG A 29 15.65 5.55 1.85
N SER A 30 14.62 4.91 2.39
CA SER A 30 13.62 4.26 1.55
C SER A 30 12.80 5.31 0.82
N VAL A 31 12.57 5.10 -0.49
CA VAL A 31 11.66 5.95 -1.26
C VAL A 31 10.23 5.43 -1.18
N TYR A 32 10.03 4.27 -0.58
CA TYR A 32 8.71 3.70 -0.39
C TYR A 32 8.16 4.11 0.97
N ARG A 33 6.98 4.67 0.95
CA ARG A 33 6.26 5.03 2.18
C ARG A 33 4.92 4.33 2.12
N ILE A 34 4.76 3.32 2.96
CA ILE A 34 3.56 2.49 2.96
C ILE A 34 2.74 2.82 4.20
N ALA A 35 1.49 3.17 4.01
CA ALA A 35 0.60 3.52 5.10
C ALA A 35 -0.47 2.45 5.25
N VAL A 36 -0.79 2.11 6.51
CA VAL A 36 -1.84 1.14 6.84
C VAL A 36 -2.87 1.85 7.70
N LEU A 37 -4.09 1.94 7.21
CA LEU A 37 -5.19 2.60 7.92
C LEU A 37 -6.24 1.56 8.26
N ALA A 38 -6.37 1.23 9.54
CA ALA A 38 -7.35 0.26 10.03
C ALA A 38 -7.69 0.59 11.47
N GLU A 39 -8.95 0.36 11.86
CA GLU A 39 -9.43 0.71 13.21
C GLU A 39 -8.87 -0.19 14.28
N GLN A 40 -8.85 -1.49 14.03
CA GLN A 40 -8.45 -2.49 15.01
C GLN A 40 -6.94 -2.64 15.02
N GLU A 41 -6.36 -2.54 16.22
CA GLU A 41 -4.90 -2.63 16.35
C GLU A 41 -4.37 -3.97 15.86
N ALA A 42 -5.05 -5.06 16.18
CA ALA A 42 -4.60 -6.39 15.79
C ALA A 42 -4.59 -6.54 14.26
N GLU A 43 -5.63 -6.03 13.61
CA GLU A 43 -5.71 -6.07 12.14
C GLU A 43 -4.62 -5.21 11.52
N ARG A 44 -4.45 -4.01 12.05
CA ARG A 44 -3.46 -3.06 11.56
C ARG A 44 -2.05 -3.61 11.65
N GLN A 45 -1.72 -4.20 12.80
CA GLN A 45 -0.40 -4.79 13.01
C GLN A 45 -0.17 -5.98 12.10
N ARG A 46 -1.19 -6.78 11.90
CA ARG A 46 -1.09 -7.96 11.05
C ARG A 46 -0.72 -7.58 9.61
N TYR A 47 -1.38 -6.54 9.08
CA TYR A 47 -1.08 -6.07 7.74
C TYR A 47 0.33 -5.48 7.67
N ALA A 48 0.69 -4.66 8.65
CA ALA A 48 2.00 -4.03 8.66
C ALA A 48 3.12 -5.06 8.71
N GLU A 49 2.96 -6.08 9.54
CA GLU A 49 3.95 -7.14 9.65
C GLU A 49 4.07 -7.95 8.37
N GLN A 50 2.93 -8.24 7.75
CA GLN A 50 2.93 -9.01 6.52
C GLN A 50 3.58 -8.21 5.38
N ILE A 51 3.32 -6.91 5.31
CA ILE A 51 3.96 -6.03 4.34
C ILE A 51 5.47 -6.05 4.55
N THR A 52 5.91 -5.90 5.79
CA THR A 52 7.34 -5.87 6.11
C THR A 52 8.02 -7.17 5.70
N ARG A 53 7.43 -8.32 6.04
CA ARG A 53 8.01 -9.61 5.67
C ARG A 53 8.05 -9.80 4.17
N PHE A 54 6.98 -9.39 3.48
CA PHE A 54 6.92 -9.49 2.03
C PHE A 54 8.03 -8.67 1.39
N CYS A 55 8.19 -7.43 1.83
CA CYS A 55 9.21 -6.54 1.28
C CYS A 55 10.61 -7.06 1.57
N GLU A 56 10.84 -7.53 2.80
CA GLU A 56 12.15 -8.07 3.16
C GLU A 56 12.52 -9.25 2.28
N SER A 57 11.53 -10.08 1.94
CA SER A 57 11.79 -11.23 1.08
C SER A 57 12.20 -10.80 -0.32
N LYS A 58 11.94 -9.56 -0.69
CA LYS A 58 12.33 -8.99 -1.97
C LYS A 58 13.54 -8.07 -1.85
N GLY A 59 14.15 -8.00 -0.68
CA GLY A 59 15.29 -7.12 -0.45
C GLY A 59 14.92 -5.67 -0.31
N LEU A 60 13.67 -5.37 0.07
CA LEU A 60 13.17 -4.01 0.18
C LEU A 60 12.88 -3.69 1.63
N PHE A 61 13.15 -2.45 2.02
CA PHE A 61 12.98 -2.03 3.41
C PHE A 61 12.22 -0.70 3.47
N PRO A 62 10.92 -0.71 3.19
CA PRO A 62 10.13 0.52 3.16
C PRO A 62 9.84 1.03 4.55
N GLN A 63 9.45 2.29 4.64
CA GLN A 63 8.89 2.85 5.84
C GLN A 63 7.41 2.46 5.88
N VAL A 64 6.99 1.79 6.95
CA VAL A 64 5.60 1.37 7.11
C VAL A 64 5.03 2.09 8.32
N VAL A 65 3.98 2.88 8.12
CA VAL A 65 3.37 3.68 9.18
C VAL A 65 1.93 3.27 9.34
N GLN A 66 1.49 3.10 10.58
CA GLN A 66 0.15 2.66 10.92
C GLN A 66 -0.69 3.82 11.42
N TYR A 67 -1.95 3.85 10.99
CA TYR A 67 -2.91 4.87 11.41
C TYR A 67 -4.21 4.18 11.83
N ASP A 68 -4.80 4.66 12.93
CA ASP A 68 -6.10 4.14 13.39
C ASP A 68 -7.23 5.12 13.09
N ASP A 69 -6.92 6.30 12.54
CA ASP A 69 -7.95 7.31 12.32
C ASP A 69 -7.62 8.10 11.05
N GLN A 70 -8.69 8.46 10.34
CA GLN A 70 -8.58 9.11 9.04
C GLN A 70 -7.95 10.49 9.12
N GLU A 71 -8.25 11.22 10.18
CA GLU A 71 -7.77 12.59 10.30
C GLU A 71 -6.26 12.64 10.30
N ARG A 72 -5.64 11.80 11.13
CA ARG A 72 -4.18 11.74 11.19
C ARG A 72 -3.59 11.22 9.88
N PHE A 73 -4.26 10.24 9.31
CA PHE A 73 -3.79 9.64 8.05
C PHE A 73 -3.74 10.71 6.95
N PHE A 74 -4.80 11.46 6.77
CA PHE A 74 -4.85 12.45 5.70
C PHE A 74 -4.02 13.68 6.01
N GLU A 75 -3.87 14.03 7.27
CA GLU A 75 -2.97 15.10 7.67
C GLU A 75 -1.54 14.77 7.25
N ALA A 76 -1.11 13.54 7.51
CA ALA A 76 0.22 13.09 7.11
C ALA A 76 0.34 12.98 5.59
N ALA A 77 -0.70 12.49 4.93
CA ALA A 77 -0.67 12.31 3.48
C ALA A 77 -0.58 13.62 2.72
N GLN A 78 -1.14 14.68 3.27
CA GLN A 78 -1.05 15.99 2.63
C GLN A 78 0.38 16.52 2.64
N LYS A 79 1.12 16.19 3.67
CA LYS A 79 2.51 16.64 3.79
C LYS A 79 3.45 15.76 2.98
N ASP A 80 3.20 14.46 2.99
CA ASP A 80 4.07 13.49 2.35
C ASP A 80 3.22 12.29 1.95
N ALA A 81 2.73 12.30 0.72
CA ALA A 81 1.80 11.28 0.26
C ALA A 81 2.45 9.90 0.28
N PRO A 82 1.70 8.88 0.69
CA PRO A 82 2.25 7.52 0.65
C PRO A 82 2.39 7.05 -0.80
N THR A 83 3.38 6.20 -1.03
CA THR A 83 3.51 5.56 -2.34
C THR A 83 2.51 4.42 -2.46
N ASN A 84 2.24 3.77 -1.33
CA ASN A 84 1.31 2.63 -1.25
C ASN A 84 0.49 2.75 0.01
N ALA A 85 -0.75 2.32 -0.03
CA ALA A 85 -1.60 2.38 1.15
C ALA A 85 -2.52 1.16 1.21
N VAL A 86 -2.77 0.70 2.44
CA VAL A 86 -3.81 -0.27 2.73
C VAL A 86 -4.92 0.49 3.45
N ILE A 87 -6.09 0.54 2.82
CA ILE A 87 -7.27 1.17 3.42
C ILE A 87 -8.17 0.03 3.91
N ALA A 88 -8.35 -0.05 5.22
CA ALA A 88 -9.06 -1.18 5.82
C ALA A 88 -10.09 -0.75 6.86
N LEU A 89 -10.63 0.44 6.71
CA LEU A 89 -11.75 0.89 7.54
C LEU A 89 -13.03 0.23 7.07
N SER A 90 -13.88 -0.15 8.01
CA SER A 90 -15.14 -0.81 7.69
C SER A 90 -16.21 0.19 7.25
N GLY A 91 -17.17 -0.30 6.49
CA GLY A 91 -18.34 0.46 6.11
C GLY A 91 -18.06 1.63 5.20
N VAL A 92 -18.94 2.61 5.26
CA VAL A 92 -18.85 3.80 4.40
C VAL A 92 -17.58 4.62 4.71
N ALA A 93 -17.08 4.54 5.94
CA ALA A 93 -15.83 5.23 6.27
C ALA A 93 -14.69 4.76 5.38
N GLY A 94 -14.64 3.47 5.08
CA GLY A 94 -13.61 2.94 4.17
C GLY A 94 -13.78 3.44 2.76
N LEU A 95 -15.01 3.52 2.29
CA LEU A 95 -15.28 4.06 0.96
C LEU A 95 -14.84 5.53 0.87
N ASN A 96 -15.22 6.32 1.87
CA ASN A 96 -14.85 7.73 1.88
C ASN A 96 -13.34 7.91 1.92
N ALA A 97 -12.66 7.09 2.71
CA ALA A 97 -11.19 7.17 2.79
C ALA A 97 -10.55 6.79 1.47
N ALA A 98 -11.04 5.76 0.81
CA ALA A 98 -10.48 5.33 -0.47
C ALA A 98 -10.68 6.41 -1.53
N GLU A 99 -11.85 7.02 -1.57
CA GLU A 99 -12.13 8.10 -2.52
C GLU A 99 -11.24 9.32 -2.24
N HIS A 100 -11.11 9.68 -0.97
CA HIS A 100 -10.30 10.83 -0.59
C HIS A 100 -8.83 10.62 -0.95
N LEU A 101 -8.33 9.41 -0.66
CA LEU A 101 -6.93 9.11 -0.98
C LEU A 101 -6.68 9.17 -2.49
N ARG A 102 -7.57 8.61 -3.28
CA ARG A 102 -7.40 8.64 -4.73
C ARG A 102 -7.44 10.05 -5.26
N SER A 103 -8.30 10.89 -4.70
CA SER A 103 -8.39 12.29 -5.09
C SER A 103 -7.11 13.04 -4.72
N LEU A 104 -6.59 12.77 -3.53
CA LEU A 104 -5.40 13.44 -3.01
C LEU A 104 -4.13 12.98 -3.72
N CYS A 105 -4.06 11.69 -4.02
CA CYS A 105 -2.86 11.10 -4.60
C CYS A 105 -3.25 10.13 -5.72
N PRO A 106 -3.35 10.64 -6.95
CA PRO A 106 -3.81 9.82 -8.08
C PRO A 106 -2.92 8.64 -8.41
N VAL A 107 -1.63 8.67 -8.01
CA VAL A 107 -0.68 7.61 -8.37
C VAL A 107 -0.42 6.62 -7.25
N CYS A 108 -1.01 6.81 -6.08
CA CYS A 108 -0.79 5.92 -4.95
C CYS A 108 -1.32 4.51 -5.27
N ARG A 109 -0.52 3.49 -4.98
CA ARG A 109 -0.96 2.10 -5.10
C ARG A 109 -1.82 1.78 -3.89
N MET A 110 -2.94 1.10 -4.10
CA MET A 110 -3.93 0.92 -3.04
C MET A 110 -4.42 -0.51 -2.97
N ILE A 111 -4.40 -1.08 -1.76
CA ILE A 111 -5.13 -2.30 -1.44
C ILE A 111 -6.26 -1.88 -0.51
N TRP A 112 -7.48 -2.24 -0.86
CA TRP A 112 -8.66 -1.83 -0.08
C TRP A 112 -9.33 -3.07 0.49
N CYS A 113 -9.48 -3.09 1.82
CA CYS A 113 -10.13 -4.17 2.55
C CYS A 113 -11.39 -3.62 3.20
N SER A 114 -12.52 -4.28 3.01
CA SER A 114 -13.79 -3.81 3.55
C SER A 114 -14.66 -4.99 3.98
N ASP A 115 -15.56 -4.71 4.91
CA ASP A 115 -16.58 -5.68 5.32
C ASP A 115 -17.78 -5.66 4.37
N LEU A 116 -17.88 -4.66 3.49
CA LEU A 116 -18.92 -4.55 2.49
C LEU A 116 -18.32 -4.70 1.11
N ASP A 117 -19.10 -5.21 0.18
CA ASP A 117 -18.61 -5.45 -1.18
C ASP A 117 -18.62 -4.16 -1.98
N PHE A 118 -17.51 -3.45 -1.97
CA PHE A 118 -17.29 -2.26 -2.76
C PHE A 118 -16.43 -2.53 -3.99
N SER A 119 -16.46 -3.77 -4.51
CA SER A 119 -15.57 -4.13 -5.61
C SER A 119 -15.75 -3.22 -6.84
N LEU A 120 -16.98 -2.80 -7.13
CA LEU A 120 -17.22 -1.91 -8.26
C LEU A 120 -16.59 -0.53 -8.02
N HIS A 121 -16.71 -0.02 -6.80
CA HIS A 121 -16.06 1.24 -6.43
C HIS A 121 -14.53 1.10 -6.51
N ALA A 122 -14.02 -0.05 -6.06
CA ALA A 122 -12.58 -0.30 -6.09
C ALA A 122 -12.07 -0.27 -7.53
N PHE A 123 -12.81 -0.85 -8.45
CA PHE A 123 -12.46 -0.82 -9.86
C PHE A 123 -12.42 0.63 -10.37
N ARG A 124 -13.43 1.42 -10.04
CA ARG A 124 -13.50 2.82 -10.49
C ARG A 124 -12.38 3.66 -9.91
N LEU A 125 -11.99 3.38 -8.67
CA LEU A 125 -10.93 4.11 -7.99
C LEU A 125 -9.54 3.56 -8.34
N ARG A 126 -9.49 2.58 -9.21
CA ARG A 126 -8.24 1.96 -9.64
C ARG A 126 -7.43 1.41 -8.47
N ALA A 127 -8.13 0.84 -7.49
CA ALA A 127 -7.45 0.09 -6.44
C ALA A 127 -6.75 -1.11 -7.07
N ASP A 128 -5.54 -1.39 -6.62
CA ASP A 128 -4.79 -2.51 -7.18
C ASP A 128 -5.43 -3.84 -6.80
N TYR A 129 -6.04 -3.88 -5.62
CA TYR A 129 -6.68 -5.10 -5.14
C TYR A 129 -7.77 -4.74 -4.14
N PHE A 130 -8.87 -5.50 -4.17
CA PHE A 130 -9.94 -5.35 -3.20
C PHE A 130 -10.15 -6.67 -2.47
N LEU A 131 -10.24 -6.60 -1.14
CA LEU A 131 -10.40 -7.79 -0.31
C LEU A 131 -11.60 -7.63 0.60
N LEU A 132 -12.44 -8.66 0.65
CA LEU A 132 -13.59 -8.67 1.55
C LEU A 132 -13.18 -9.29 2.88
N LYS A 133 -13.46 -8.62 3.98
CA LYS A 133 -13.11 -9.11 5.31
C LYS A 133 -13.99 -10.29 5.69
N PRO A 134 -13.49 -11.23 6.46
CA PRO A 134 -12.15 -11.30 7.06
C PRO A 134 -11.09 -11.68 6.03
N VAL A 135 -9.94 -11.01 6.11
CA VAL A 135 -8.88 -11.17 5.13
C VAL A 135 -7.88 -12.19 5.63
N SER A 136 -7.69 -13.27 4.86
CA SER A 136 -6.70 -14.27 5.21
C SER A 136 -5.31 -13.80 4.83
N GLU A 137 -4.30 -14.43 5.42
CA GLU A 137 -2.91 -14.10 5.12
C GLU A 137 -2.61 -14.35 3.64
N GLU A 138 -3.13 -15.46 3.10
CA GLU A 138 -2.93 -15.81 1.70
C GLU A 138 -3.56 -14.79 0.76
N ALA A 139 -4.78 -14.33 1.09
CA ALA A 139 -5.46 -13.35 0.26
C ALA A 139 -4.72 -12.02 0.26
N PHE A 140 -4.24 -11.60 1.43
CA PHE A 140 -3.49 -10.35 1.52
C PHE A 140 -2.18 -10.45 0.76
N GLN A 141 -1.53 -11.61 0.81
CA GLN A 141 -0.30 -11.85 0.05
C GLN A 141 -0.54 -11.65 -1.44
N LEU A 142 -1.67 -12.15 -1.96
CA LEU A 142 -2.00 -11.94 -3.37
C LEU A 142 -2.14 -10.46 -3.69
N GLY A 143 -2.72 -9.71 -2.77
CA GLY A 143 -2.81 -8.26 -2.95
C GLY A 143 -1.46 -7.60 -3.01
N LEU A 144 -0.53 -8.03 -2.16
CA LEU A 144 0.82 -7.46 -2.16
C LEU A 144 1.55 -7.72 -3.46
N PHE A 145 1.30 -8.86 -4.10
CA PHE A 145 1.92 -9.12 -5.39
C PHE A 145 1.49 -8.12 -6.46
N THR A 146 0.29 -7.56 -6.35
CA THR A 146 -0.17 -6.56 -7.32
C THR A 146 0.70 -5.30 -7.28
N TRP A 147 1.32 -5.02 -6.15
CA TRP A 147 2.16 -3.84 -6.02
C TRP A 147 3.48 -3.98 -6.79
N LEU A 148 3.83 -5.19 -7.16
CA LEU A 148 5.03 -5.43 -7.97
C LEU A 148 4.74 -5.46 -9.46
N ALA A 149 3.48 -5.55 -9.83
CA ALA A 149 3.08 -5.72 -11.24
C ALA A 149 3.11 -4.45 -12.07
#